data_156507e03a3f8182441f4d0690e162b4
#
_entry.id   156507e03a3f8182441f4d0690e162b4
#
_cell.length_a   1.000
_cell.length_b   1.000
_cell.length_c   1.000
_cell.angle_alpha   90.00
_cell.angle_beta   90.00
_cell.angle_gamma   90.00
#
_symmetry.space_group_name_H-M   'P 1'
#
loop_
_entity.id
_entity.type
_entity.pdbx_description
1 polymer ?
#
loop_
_entity_poly.entity_id
_entity_poly.type
_entity_poly.pdbx_seq_one_letter_code
_entity_poly.pdbx_strand_id
1 'polypeptide(L)'
;VNNGEQMWDKLVSKYPNILFVFSGHVLNGGVGTLVSTGEQGNKVYQMLANFQDGVKGTNRGQTGFLRIVDIDVKKKQVKVDTYSPYLKEYKTDAKNRFSLEGVNFK
;
A
#
# COMPACT_ATOMS: atom_id res chain seq x y z
N VAL A 1 -9.86 -1.22 21.03
CA VAL A 1 -9.01 -0.95 19.87
C VAL A 1 -9.87 -0.99 18.60
N ASN A 2 -9.76 0.02 17.75
CA ASN A 2 -10.46 0.04 16.47
C ASN A 2 -9.76 -0.87 15.46
N ASN A 3 -10.55 -1.69 14.75
CA ASN A 3 -10.06 -2.46 13.62
C ASN A 3 -10.09 -1.63 12.32
N GLY A 4 -9.66 -2.22 11.21
CA GLY A 4 -9.60 -1.51 9.92
C GLY A 4 -10.95 -1.00 9.44
N GLU A 5 -12.00 -1.78 9.63
CA GLU A 5 -13.36 -1.39 9.25
C GLU A 5 -13.84 -0.19 10.07
N GLN A 6 -13.61 -0.22 11.36
CA GLN A 6 -13.96 0.89 12.24
C GLN A 6 -13.15 2.16 11.94
N MET A 7 -11.87 2.01 11.60
CA MET A 7 -11.05 3.13 11.18
C MET A 7 -11.56 3.74 9.87
N TRP A 8 -12.00 2.91 8.95
CA TRP A 8 -12.62 3.36 7.71
C TRP A 8 -13.89 4.16 8.02
N ASP A 9 -14.81 3.58 8.78
CA ASP A 9 -16.11 4.19 9.06
C ASP A 9 -16.02 5.48 9.88
N LYS A 10 -15.13 5.51 10.87
CA LYS A 10 -15.04 6.63 11.81
C LYS A 10 -14.15 7.76 11.34
N LEU A 11 -13.19 7.48 10.47
CA LEU A 11 -12.18 8.46 10.09
C LEU A 11 -11.99 8.54 8.58
N VAL A 12 -11.46 7.48 7.98
CA VAL A 12 -10.92 7.55 6.62
C VAL A 12 -11.97 7.92 5.59
N SER A 13 -13.15 7.31 5.65
CA SER A 13 -14.23 7.56 4.69
C SER A 13 -14.77 9.00 4.75
N LYS A 14 -14.57 9.68 5.86
CA LYS A 14 -15.20 10.99 6.14
C LYS A 14 -14.36 12.17 5.65
N TYR A 15 -13.07 12.02 5.53
CA TYR A 15 -12.16 13.12 5.24
C TYR A 15 -11.58 13.02 3.83
N PRO A 16 -12.00 13.91 2.91
CA PRO A 16 -11.61 13.80 1.49
C PRO A 16 -10.13 14.12 1.22
N ASN A 17 -9.41 14.65 2.20
CA ASN A 17 -7.98 14.90 2.08
C ASN A 17 -7.12 13.68 2.40
N ILE A 18 -7.71 12.57 2.84
CA ILE A 18 -6.98 11.32 3.03
C ILE A 18 -6.97 10.57 1.70
N LEU A 19 -5.78 10.49 1.09
CA LEU A 19 -5.58 9.82 -0.20
C LEU A 19 -5.06 8.40 -0.06
N PHE A 20 -4.20 8.18 0.94
CA PHE A 20 -3.51 6.91 1.10
C PHE A 20 -3.65 6.39 2.51
N VAL A 21 -3.77 5.07 2.62
CA VAL A 21 -3.66 4.34 3.89
C VAL A 21 -2.63 3.24 3.69
N PHE A 22 -1.56 3.29 4.46
CA PHE A 22 -0.52 2.28 4.44
C PHE A 22 -0.65 1.41 5.69
N SER A 23 -0.55 0.10 5.51
CA SER A 23 -0.67 -0.85 6.61
C SER A 23 0.29 -2.01 6.45
N GLY A 24 0.49 -2.74 7.55
CA GLY A 24 1.38 -3.88 7.60
C GLY A 24 0.90 -4.92 8.61
N HIS A 25 1.80 -5.77 9.04
CA HIS A 25 1.61 -6.76 10.10
C HIS A 25 0.61 -7.88 9.82
N VAL A 26 0.07 -7.97 8.60
CA VAL A 26 -0.76 -9.11 8.20
C VAL A 26 0.16 -10.18 7.64
N LEU A 27 0.24 -11.32 8.33
CA LEU A 27 1.04 -12.47 7.90
C LEU A 27 0.29 -13.26 6.82
N ASN A 28 0.99 -14.21 6.19
CA ASN A 28 0.39 -15.09 5.18
C ASN A 28 -0.16 -14.33 3.97
N GLY A 29 0.75 -13.77 3.18
CA GLY A 29 0.38 -13.10 1.95
C GLY A 29 -0.05 -11.65 2.12
N GLY A 30 0.46 -10.98 3.16
CA GLY A 30 0.12 -9.61 3.52
C GLY A 30 0.56 -8.54 2.53
N VAL A 31 0.15 -8.66 1.28
CA VAL A 31 0.38 -7.66 0.24
C VAL A 31 -0.91 -7.49 -0.56
N GLY A 32 -1.37 -6.28 -0.67
CA GLY A 32 -2.58 -5.99 -1.44
C GLY A 32 -2.84 -4.50 -1.57
N THR A 33 -3.65 -4.15 -2.56
CA THR A 33 -4.07 -2.78 -2.79
C THR A 33 -5.58 -2.76 -3.00
N LEU A 34 -6.26 -1.88 -2.30
CA LEU A 34 -7.70 -1.68 -2.41
C LEU A 34 -7.97 -0.20 -2.66
N VAL A 35 -8.75 0.09 -3.69
CA VAL A 35 -9.22 1.45 -3.97
C VAL A 35 -10.66 1.56 -3.49
N SER A 36 -10.91 2.43 -2.54
CA SER A 36 -12.23 2.64 -1.96
C SER A 36 -12.71 4.07 -2.22
N THR A 37 -14.02 4.27 -2.17
CA THR A 37 -14.62 5.59 -2.35
C THR A 37 -15.09 6.10 -0.99
N GLY A 38 -14.62 7.28 -0.61
CA GLY A 38 -15.03 7.95 0.63
C GLY A 38 -16.41 8.60 0.50
N GLU A 39 -16.93 9.10 1.61
CA GLU A 39 -18.27 9.72 1.66
C GLU A 39 -18.40 10.93 0.75
N GLN A 40 -17.30 11.61 0.45
CA GLN A 40 -17.28 12.78 -0.43
C GLN A 40 -17.03 12.43 -1.90
N GLY A 41 -17.07 11.15 -2.26
CA GLY A 41 -16.80 10.68 -3.61
C GLY A 41 -15.32 10.59 -3.98
N ASN A 42 -14.44 10.94 -3.08
CA ASN A 42 -12.99 10.85 -3.26
C ASN A 42 -12.51 9.41 -3.21
N LYS A 43 -11.46 9.12 -3.95
CA LYS A 43 -10.81 7.81 -3.90
C LYS A 43 -9.76 7.75 -2.81
N VAL A 44 -9.72 6.64 -2.11
CA VAL A 44 -8.71 6.34 -1.09
C VAL A 44 -7.98 5.07 -1.51
N TYR A 45 -6.67 5.16 -1.66
CA TYR A 45 -5.81 4.06 -2.07
C TYR A 45 -5.23 3.40 -0.82
N GLN A 46 -5.69 2.20 -0.52
CA GLN A 46 -5.27 1.45 0.66
C GLN A 46 -4.25 0.40 0.25
N MET A 47 -3.06 0.47 0.81
CA MET A 47 -1.96 -0.43 0.46
C MET A 47 -1.46 -1.16 1.69
N LEU A 48 -1.53 -2.48 1.63
CA LEU A 48 -0.98 -3.37 2.64
C LEU A 48 0.32 -3.96 2.11
N ALA A 49 1.37 -3.87 2.89
CA ALA A 49 2.62 -4.56 2.58
C ALA A 49 3.28 -5.01 3.87
N ASN A 50 3.49 -6.30 3.98
CA ASN A 50 4.15 -6.89 5.14
C ASN A 50 5.12 -7.97 4.69
N PHE A 51 6.38 -7.80 5.06
CA PHE A 51 7.45 -8.75 4.73
C PHE A 51 8.10 -9.30 5.99
N GLN A 52 7.33 -9.37 7.08
CA GLN A 52 7.76 -9.99 8.34
C GLN A 52 7.93 -11.50 8.20
N ASP A 53 8.52 -12.09 9.23
CA ASP A 53 8.67 -13.54 9.35
C ASP A 53 7.31 -14.23 9.16
N GLY A 54 7.32 -15.31 8.40
CA GLY A 54 6.10 -16.05 8.08
C GLY A 54 5.36 -15.60 6.82
N VAL A 55 5.75 -14.49 6.22
CA VAL A 55 5.18 -14.06 4.94
C VAL A 55 5.84 -14.85 3.81
N LYS A 56 5.01 -15.48 2.99
CA LYS A 56 5.49 -16.30 1.88
C LYS A 56 6.39 -15.51 0.94
N GLY A 57 7.51 -16.09 0.59
CA GLY A 57 8.46 -15.48 -0.34
C GLY A 57 9.41 -14.46 0.29
N THR A 58 9.37 -14.29 1.61
CA THR A 58 10.24 -13.36 2.32
C THR A 58 11.39 -14.05 3.07
N ASN A 59 11.56 -15.34 2.87
CA ASN A 59 12.59 -16.12 3.55
C ASN A 59 12.62 -15.84 5.04
N ARG A 60 11.47 -16.01 5.70
CA ARG A 60 11.31 -15.80 7.14
C ARG A 60 11.59 -14.35 7.58
N GLY A 61 11.27 -13.40 6.70
CA GLY A 61 11.45 -11.99 7.01
C GLY A 61 12.89 -11.50 6.97
N GLN A 62 13.82 -12.34 6.55
CA GLN A 62 15.25 -11.99 6.58
C GLN A 62 15.75 -11.32 5.31
N THR A 63 14.88 -11.08 4.36
CA THR A 63 15.25 -10.55 3.04
C THR A 63 15.24 -9.03 2.96
N GLY A 64 14.72 -8.36 3.97
CA GLY A 64 14.76 -6.89 4.07
C GLY A 64 14.01 -6.18 2.96
N PHE A 65 12.91 -6.73 2.45
CA PHE A 65 12.10 -6.04 1.44
C PHE A 65 11.46 -4.79 2.02
N LEU A 66 11.46 -3.74 1.21
CA LEU A 66 10.79 -2.48 1.52
C LEU A 66 10.02 -1.99 0.30
N ARG A 67 9.09 -1.08 0.51
CA ARG A 67 8.36 -0.42 -0.56
C ARG A 67 8.92 0.96 -0.85
N ILE A 68 9.04 1.26 -2.14
CA ILE A 68 9.38 2.58 -2.63
C ILE A 68 8.13 3.12 -3.30
N VAL A 69 7.59 4.21 -2.76
CA VAL A 69 6.41 4.87 -3.31
C VAL A 69 6.85 6.20 -3.91
N ASP A 70 6.76 6.29 -5.22
CA ASP A 70 7.15 7.47 -5.98
C ASP A 70 5.89 8.22 -6.43
N ILE A 71 5.71 9.42 -5.90
CA ILE A 71 4.52 10.23 -6.12
C ILE A 71 4.84 11.35 -7.10
N ASP A 72 4.18 11.35 -8.26
CA ASP A 72 4.28 12.41 -9.25
C ASP A 72 2.95 13.15 -9.32
N VAL A 73 2.90 14.31 -8.67
CA VAL A 73 1.68 15.11 -8.58
C VAL A 73 1.27 15.68 -9.94
N LYS A 74 2.24 16.07 -10.76
CA LYS A 74 1.97 16.65 -12.09
C LYS A 74 1.37 15.62 -13.04
N LYS A 75 1.88 14.40 -13.02
CA LYS A 75 1.39 13.31 -13.85
C LYS A 75 0.19 12.60 -13.24
N LYS A 76 -0.21 12.96 -12.02
CA LYS A 76 -1.26 12.28 -11.26
C LYS A 76 -1.01 10.78 -11.14
N GLN A 77 0.23 10.42 -10.87
CA GLN A 77 0.69 9.04 -10.89
C GLN A 77 1.40 8.68 -9.59
N VAL A 78 1.19 7.45 -9.15
CA VAL A 78 1.94 6.86 -8.04
C VAL A 78 2.53 5.55 -8.54
N LYS A 79 3.85 5.42 -8.47
CA LYS A 79 4.55 4.17 -8.79
C LYS A 79 4.98 3.49 -7.50
N VAL A 80 4.76 2.19 -7.44
CA VAL A 80 5.13 1.38 -6.29
C VAL A 80 6.08 0.28 -6.75
N ASP A 81 7.23 0.22 -6.10
CA ASP A 81 8.20 -0.86 -6.26
C ASP A 81 8.47 -1.51 -4.90
N THR A 82 8.84 -2.77 -4.94
CA THR A 82 9.25 -3.53 -3.75
C THR A 82 10.67 -4.04 -3.98
N TYR A 83 11.58 -3.62 -3.13
CA TYR A 83 13.02 -3.87 -3.31
C TYR A 83 13.66 -4.38 -2.03
N SER A 84 14.61 -5.30 -2.17
CA SER A 84 15.46 -5.76 -1.09
C SER A 84 16.87 -5.26 -1.28
N PRO A 85 17.35 -4.32 -0.44
CA PRO A 85 18.77 -3.93 -0.46
C PRO A 85 19.72 -5.07 -0.11
N TYR A 86 19.26 -5.99 0.74
CA TYR A 86 20.03 -7.16 1.14
C TYR A 86 20.27 -8.11 -0.02
N LEU A 87 19.20 -8.46 -0.74
CA LEU A 87 19.27 -9.36 -1.90
C LEU A 87 19.63 -8.64 -3.20
N LYS A 88 19.50 -7.32 -3.22
CA LYS A 88 19.64 -6.48 -4.42
C LYS A 88 18.69 -6.90 -5.52
N GLU A 89 17.46 -7.19 -5.15
CA GLU A 89 16.42 -7.69 -6.04
C GLU A 89 15.10 -6.94 -5.85
N TYR A 90 14.33 -6.83 -6.95
CA TYR A 90 12.97 -6.35 -6.94
C TYR A 90 11.99 -7.53 -6.97
N LYS A 91 10.85 -7.38 -6.30
CA LYS A 91 9.69 -8.24 -6.54
C LYS A 91 8.92 -7.64 -7.72
N THR A 92 8.76 -8.41 -8.78
CA THR A 92 8.23 -7.90 -10.06
C THR A 92 6.79 -8.32 -10.35
N ASP A 93 6.17 -9.09 -9.47
CA ASP A 93 4.76 -9.46 -9.61
C ASP A 93 3.84 -8.26 -9.43
N ALA A 94 2.62 -8.34 -9.97
CA ALA A 94 1.70 -7.23 -10.05
C ALA A 94 1.29 -6.64 -8.69
N LYS A 95 1.35 -7.41 -7.62
CA LYS A 95 1.04 -6.91 -6.27
C LYS A 95 2.18 -6.11 -5.63
N ASN A 96 3.40 -6.32 -6.11
CA ASN A 96 4.60 -5.69 -5.56
C ASN A 96 5.22 -4.63 -6.46
N ARG A 97 4.82 -4.59 -7.73
CA ARG A 97 5.24 -3.56 -8.68
C ARG A 97 4.04 -3.13 -9.49
N PHE A 98 3.59 -1.91 -9.29
CA PHE A 98 2.41 -1.37 -9.97
C PHE A 98 2.43 0.15 -10.01
N SER A 99 1.54 0.70 -10.84
CA SER A 99 1.29 2.14 -10.90
C SER A 99 -0.18 2.43 -10.66
N LEU A 100 -0.45 3.55 -10.01
CA LEU A 100 -1.78 4.12 -9.88
C LEU A 100 -1.82 5.35 -10.76
N GLU A 101 -2.80 5.40 -11.66
CA GLU A 101 -2.98 6.49 -12.61
C GLU A 101 -4.21 7.32 -12.27
N GLY A 102 -4.21 8.59 -12.67
CA GLY A 102 -5.34 9.46 -12.44
C GLY A 102 -5.61 9.74 -10.96
N VAL A 103 -4.57 9.79 -10.14
CA VAL A 103 -4.68 10.08 -8.72
C VAL A 103 -4.93 11.58 -8.53
N ASN A 104 -6.01 11.92 -7.85
CA ASN A 104 -6.37 13.29 -7.58
C ASN A 104 -5.77 13.79 -6.27
N PHE A 105 -4.73 14.61 -6.35
CA PHE A 105 -3.99 15.14 -5.20
C PHE A 105 -4.58 16.42 -4.61
N LYS A 106 -5.76 16.79 -5.00
CA LYS A 106 -6.39 17.98 -4.45
C LYS A 106 -6.97 17.76 -3.08
#